data_4ef2418e0a4978decb599f36102e5a8f
#
_entry.id   4ef2418e0a4978decb599f36102e5a8f
#
_cell.length_a   1.000
_cell.length_b   1.000
_cell.length_c   1.000
_cell.angle_alpha   90.00
_cell.angle_beta   90.00
_cell.angle_gamma   90.00
#
_symmetry.space_group_name_H-M   'P 1'
#
loop_
_entity.id
_entity.type
_entity.pdbx_description
1 polymer ?
#
loop_
_entity_poly.entity_id
_entity_poly.type
_entity_poly.pdbx_seq_one_letter_code
_entity_poly.pdbx_strand_id
1 'polypeptide(L)'
;MQYKRILLKLSGEALMGKKQYGIDPDRLAEYAEEIKKVSEKGVEIAIVIGGGNIFRGLTGAAMGMDRVQGDHMGMLATVINGLALQSALETHGVQTRLQSAIHINEVAEPFIRRRAMRHLEKGRVVIFGGGTGNPYFTTDSAAVLRAIEIEADVILKGTRVDGIYTSDPEKDKNATKFDTISFADVLLKGLKVMDTTAFTLSQENELPIVVFDMNKKGNLMKLVEGENIGTVVNL
;
A
#
# COMPACT_ATOMS: atom_id res chain seq x y z
N MET A 1 10.35 15.38 10.85
CA MET A 1 9.69 14.16 10.37
C MET A 1 10.18 12.97 11.15
N GLN A 2 9.29 12.08 11.56
CA GLN A 2 9.66 10.85 12.27
C GLN A 2 10.35 9.85 11.34
N TYR A 3 9.89 9.79 10.08
CA TYR A 3 10.40 8.87 9.08
C TYR A 3 11.04 9.62 7.92
N LYS A 4 12.17 9.09 7.42
CA LYS A 4 12.84 9.60 6.23
C LYS A 4 12.28 8.96 4.97
N ARG A 5 12.06 7.64 5.00
CA ARG A 5 11.57 6.85 3.86
C ARG A 5 10.40 5.99 4.29
N ILE A 6 9.29 6.11 3.59
CA ILE A 6 8.08 5.35 3.88
C ILE A 6 7.67 4.50 2.69
N LEU A 7 7.05 3.35 2.97
CA LEU A 7 6.27 2.65 1.97
C LEU A 7 4.79 2.80 2.32
N LEU A 8 4.04 3.48 1.46
CA LEU A 8 2.60 3.65 1.58
C LEU A 8 1.90 2.51 0.83
N LYS A 9 1.16 1.67 1.55
CA LYS A 9 0.36 0.60 0.96
C LYS A 9 -1.10 1.02 0.90
N LEU A 10 -1.67 1.04 -0.29
CA LEU A 10 -3.06 1.39 -0.55
C LEU A 10 -3.84 0.19 -1.10
N SER A 11 -5.10 0.04 -0.68
CA SER A 11 -6.02 -0.90 -1.33
C SER A 11 -6.48 -0.34 -2.67
N GLY A 12 -6.59 -1.18 -3.70
CA GLY A 12 -7.22 -0.77 -4.95
C GLY A 12 -8.67 -0.30 -4.75
N GLU A 13 -9.38 -0.91 -3.81
CA GLU A 13 -10.75 -0.50 -3.45
C GLU A 13 -10.83 0.94 -2.94
N ALA A 14 -9.75 1.45 -2.37
CA ALA A 14 -9.68 2.83 -1.94
C ALA A 14 -9.81 3.83 -3.10
N LEU A 15 -9.47 3.41 -4.32
CA LEU A 15 -9.62 4.23 -5.54
C LEU A 15 -11.03 4.23 -6.13
N MET A 16 -11.94 3.39 -5.65
CA MET A 16 -13.31 3.35 -6.19
C MET A 16 -14.17 4.55 -5.76
N GLY A 17 -13.80 5.23 -4.70
CA GLY A 17 -14.63 6.28 -4.11
C GLY A 17 -16.01 5.72 -3.71
N LYS A 18 -17.07 6.30 -4.27
CA LYS A 18 -18.46 5.84 -4.08
C LYS A 18 -18.88 4.78 -5.10
N LYS A 19 -18.04 4.45 -6.07
CA LYS A 19 -18.32 3.46 -7.10
C LYS A 19 -18.07 2.05 -6.54
N GLN A 20 -18.63 1.05 -7.20
CA GLN A 20 -18.40 -0.36 -6.84
C GLN A 20 -17.28 -1.01 -7.66
N TYR A 21 -16.72 -0.29 -8.62
CA TYR A 21 -15.73 -0.78 -9.58
C TYR A 21 -14.95 0.38 -10.22
N GLY A 22 -13.70 0.12 -10.61
CA GLY A 22 -12.87 1.03 -11.37
C GLY A 22 -12.18 2.10 -10.52
N ILE A 23 -11.91 3.23 -11.12
CA ILE A 23 -11.15 4.34 -10.52
C ILE A 23 -12.06 5.57 -10.49
N ASP A 24 -12.12 6.21 -9.32
CA ASP A 24 -12.82 7.48 -9.12
C ASP A 24 -11.80 8.62 -9.22
N PRO A 25 -11.97 9.55 -10.21
CA PRO A 25 -11.00 10.64 -10.40
C PRO A 25 -10.89 11.58 -9.19
N ASP A 26 -11.99 11.84 -8.49
CA ASP A 26 -11.98 12.74 -7.33
C ASP A 26 -11.19 12.13 -6.18
N ARG A 27 -11.41 10.83 -5.91
CA ARG A 27 -10.65 10.09 -4.91
C ARG A 27 -9.16 10.02 -5.24
N LEU A 28 -8.84 9.85 -6.52
CA LEU A 28 -7.46 9.82 -6.99
C LEU A 28 -6.77 11.18 -6.78
N ALA A 29 -7.46 12.28 -7.05
CA ALA A 29 -6.98 13.64 -6.82
C ALA A 29 -6.77 13.93 -5.31
N GLU A 30 -7.69 13.50 -4.45
CA GLU A 30 -7.55 13.61 -2.99
C GLU A 30 -6.28 12.90 -2.49
N TYR A 31 -6.02 11.68 -2.96
CA TYR A 31 -4.81 10.94 -2.57
C TYR A 31 -3.54 11.59 -3.12
N ALA A 32 -3.57 12.08 -4.36
CA ALA A 32 -2.43 12.79 -4.95
C ALA A 32 -2.08 14.05 -4.16
N GLU A 33 -3.08 14.81 -3.69
CA GLU A 33 -2.89 15.98 -2.84
C GLU A 33 -2.25 15.64 -1.50
N GLU A 34 -2.73 14.59 -0.80
CA GLU A 34 -2.16 14.16 0.48
C GLU A 34 -0.71 13.67 0.33
N ILE A 35 -0.41 12.88 -0.70
CA ILE A 35 0.93 12.39 -1.00
C ILE A 35 1.87 13.54 -1.35
N LYS A 36 1.40 14.51 -2.16
CA LYS A 36 2.15 15.73 -2.49
C LYS A 36 2.61 16.47 -1.25
N LYS A 37 1.71 16.76 -0.31
CA LYS A 37 2.02 17.48 0.94
C LYS A 37 3.18 16.83 1.70
N VAL A 38 3.16 15.50 1.80
CA VAL A 38 4.22 14.74 2.49
C VAL A 38 5.52 14.76 1.69
N SER A 39 5.46 14.60 0.37
CA SER A 39 6.62 14.67 -0.52
C SER A 39 7.33 16.03 -0.44
N GLU A 40 6.58 17.14 -0.37
CA GLU A 40 7.11 18.50 -0.24
C GLU A 40 7.86 18.73 1.08
N LYS A 41 7.65 17.88 2.09
CA LYS A 41 8.43 17.89 3.35
C LYS A 41 9.75 17.13 3.27
N GLY A 42 10.09 16.60 2.09
CA GLY A 42 11.33 15.87 1.86
C GLY A 42 11.30 14.40 2.31
N VAL A 43 10.12 13.85 2.58
CA VAL A 43 9.95 12.42 2.86
C VAL A 43 10.06 11.63 1.55
N GLU A 44 10.87 10.61 1.53
CA GLU A 44 11.01 9.68 0.42
C GLU A 44 9.82 8.69 0.43
N ILE A 45 9.00 8.72 -0.62
CA ILE A 45 7.74 7.97 -0.67
C ILE A 45 7.78 6.90 -1.74
N ALA A 46 7.62 5.64 -1.33
CA ALA A 46 7.29 4.53 -2.21
C ALA A 46 5.83 4.10 -1.99
N ILE A 47 5.17 3.66 -3.04
CA ILE A 47 3.74 3.28 -3.00
C ILE A 47 3.56 1.89 -3.60
N VAL A 48 2.84 1.03 -2.89
CA VAL A 48 2.26 -0.22 -3.44
C VAL A 48 0.75 -0.09 -3.39
N ILE A 49 0.11 -0.29 -4.54
CA ILE A 49 -1.34 -0.21 -4.65
C ILE A 49 -1.94 -1.54 -5.11
N GLY A 50 -3.04 -1.96 -4.48
CA GLY A 50 -3.77 -3.16 -4.85
C GLY A 50 -4.55 -3.01 -6.17
N GLY A 51 -5.01 -4.14 -6.75
CA GLY A 51 -5.79 -4.18 -7.99
C GLY A 51 -7.27 -4.56 -7.81
N GLY A 52 -7.74 -4.70 -6.56
CA GLY A 52 -9.05 -5.29 -6.26
C GLY A 52 -10.28 -4.49 -6.74
N ASN A 53 -10.11 -3.22 -7.11
CA ASN A 53 -11.13 -2.39 -7.76
C ASN A 53 -11.34 -2.72 -9.23
N ILE A 54 -10.39 -3.39 -9.86
CA ILE A 54 -10.41 -3.77 -11.28
C ILE A 54 -10.61 -5.27 -11.43
N PHE A 55 -9.79 -6.07 -10.73
CA PHE A 55 -9.87 -7.51 -10.79
C PHE A 55 -9.41 -8.17 -9.48
N ARG A 56 -10.14 -9.19 -9.04
CA ARG A 56 -9.81 -10.03 -7.88
C ARG A 56 -9.58 -11.47 -8.32
N GLY A 57 -8.35 -11.96 -8.18
CA GLY A 57 -7.97 -13.32 -8.57
C GLY A 57 -8.81 -14.40 -7.87
N LEU A 58 -9.16 -14.22 -6.58
CA LEU A 58 -10.03 -15.15 -5.85
C LEU A 58 -11.45 -15.24 -6.44
N THR A 59 -12.01 -14.13 -6.94
CA THR A 59 -13.32 -14.14 -7.61
C THR A 59 -13.23 -14.84 -8.94
N GLY A 60 -12.16 -14.65 -9.70
CA GLY A 60 -11.91 -15.38 -10.95
C GLY A 60 -11.78 -16.90 -10.73
N ALA A 61 -11.05 -17.31 -9.69
CA ALA A 61 -10.92 -18.73 -9.33
C ALA A 61 -12.27 -19.35 -8.95
N ALA A 62 -13.14 -18.64 -8.25
CA ALA A 62 -14.51 -19.09 -7.94
C ALA A 62 -15.38 -19.27 -9.19
N MET A 63 -15.05 -18.62 -10.30
CA MET A 63 -15.69 -18.76 -11.62
C MET A 63 -15.02 -19.81 -12.52
N GLY A 64 -14.10 -20.64 -11.99
CA GLY A 64 -13.40 -21.68 -12.73
C GLY A 64 -12.17 -21.22 -13.52
N MET A 65 -11.72 -19.97 -13.31
CA MET A 65 -10.49 -19.46 -13.91
C MET A 65 -9.26 -20.10 -13.23
N ASP A 66 -8.24 -20.37 -14.02
CA ASP A 66 -6.95 -20.78 -13.48
C ASP A 66 -6.37 -19.73 -12.53
N ARG A 67 -5.89 -20.16 -11.36
CA ARG A 67 -5.40 -19.27 -10.31
C ARG A 67 -4.22 -18.41 -10.78
N VAL A 68 -3.29 -18.98 -11.52
CA VAL A 68 -2.11 -18.27 -12.02
C VAL A 68 -2.50 -17.16 -13.00
N GLN A 69 -3.44 -17.48 -13.90
CA GLN A 69 -3.98 -16.46 -14.82
C GLN A 69 -4.71 -15.35 -14.07
N GLY A 70 -5.54 -15.70 -13.08
CA GLY A 70 -6.22 -14.72 -12.23
C GLY A 70 -5.25 -13.80 -11.49
N ASP A 71 -4.16 -14.36 -10.96
CA ASP A 71 -3.14 -13.59 -10.26
C ASP A 71 -2.39 -12.65 -11.22
N HIS A 72 -2.08 -13.09 -12.46
CA HIS A 72 -1.51 -12.20 -13.48
C HIS A 72 -2.45 -11.05 -13.86
N MET A 73 -3.75 -11.30 -13.97
CA MET A 73 -4.74 -10.24 -14.21
C MET A 73 -4.77 -9.24 -13.04
N GLY A 74 -4.67 -9.74 -11.79
CA GLY A 74 -4.53 -8.90 -10.60
C GLY A 74 -3.24 -8.05 -10.63
N MET A 75 -2.11 -8.62 -11.06
CA MET A 75 -0.85 -7.87 -11.23
C MET A 75 -1.02 -6.75 -12.27
N LEU A 76 -1.63 -7.03 -13.43
CA LEU A 76 -1.91 -6.01 -14.44
C LEU A 76 -2.86 -4.93 -13.92
N ALA A 77 -3.86 -5.30 -13.12
CA ALA A 77 -4.75 -4.35 -12.46
C ALA A 77 -4.00 -3.36 -11.54
N THR A 78 -2.96 -3.83 -10.82
CA THR A 78 -2.11 -2.94 -10.03
C THR A 78 -1.33 -1.96 -10.89
N VAL A 79 -0.90 -2.35 -12.09
CA VAL A 79 -0.21 -1.46 -13.04
C VAL A 79 -1.15 -0.39 -13.55
N ILE A 80 -2.39 -0.75 -13.90
CA ILE A 80 -3.42 0.22 -14.31
C ILE A 80 -3.65 1.27 -13.20
N ASN A 81 -3.81 0.84 -11.96
CA ASN A 81 -3.94 1.75 -10.83
C ASN A 81 -2.67 2.61 -10.61
N GLY A 82 -1.50 2.00 -10.80
CA GLY A 82 -0.21 2.71 -10.74
C GLY A 82 -0.11 3.84 -11.76
N LEU A 83 -0.50 3.59 -13.02
CA LEU A 83 -0.54 4.60 -14.09
C LEU A 83 -1.52 5.74 -13.75
N ALA A 84 -2.71 5.40 -13.25
CA ALA A 84 -3.68 6.40 -12.86
C ALA A 84 -3.16 7.29 -11.71
N LEU A 85 -2.55 6.69 -10.69
CA LEU A 85 -1.96 7.44 -9.57
C LEU A 85 -0.75 8.27 -10.02
N GLN A 86 0.09 7.75 -10.91
CA GLN A 86 1.19 8.50 -11.54
C GLN A 86 0.67 9.75 -12.23
N SER A 87 -0.32 9.60 -13.11
CA SER A 87 -0.93 10.72 -13.83
C SER A 87 -1.49 11.78 -12.89
N ALA A 88 -2.19 11.38 -11.82
CA ALA A 88 -2.74 12.30 -10.84
C ALA A 88 -1.65 13.05 -10.08
N LEU A 89 -0.61 12.36 -9.62
CA LEU A 89 0.53 12.97 -8.92
C LEU A 89 1.27 13.96 -9.82
N GLU A 90 1.53 13.60 -11.06
CA GLU A 90 2.22 14.47 -12.03
C GLU A 90 1.39 15.70 -12.40
N THR A 91 0.06 15.57 -12.47
CA THR A 91 -0.86 16.72 -12.63
C THR A 91 -0.76 17.69 -11.43
N HIS A 92 -0.45 17.18 -10.24
CA HIS A 92 -0.21 17.99 -9.04
C HIS A 92 1.26 18.47 -8.90
N GLY A 93 2.11 18.24 -9.91
CA GLY A 93 3.51 18.68 -9.94
C GLY A 93 4.49 17.78 -9.19
N VAL A 94 4.08 16.59 -8.78
CA VAL A 94 4.95 15.60 -8.12
C VAL A 94 5.66 14.76 -9.18
N GLN A 95 7.00 14.70 -9.14
CA GLN A 95 7.75 13.80 -10.01
C GLN A 95 7.57 12.34 -9.57
N THR A 96 7.23 11.46 -10.48
CA THR A 96 6.98 10.05 -10.19
C THR A 96 7.78 9.10 -11.05
N ARG A 97 7.85 7.82 -10.64
CA ARG A 97 8.30 6.69 -11.47
C ARG A 97 7.45 5.47 -11.14
N LEU A 98 6.82 4.90 -12.17
CA LEU A 98 6.17 3.60 -12.07
C LEU A 98 7.18 2.52 -12.42
N GLN A 99 7.40 1.59 -11.50
CA GLN A 99 8.22 0.40 -11.69
C GLN A 99 7.38 -0.85 -11.57
N SER A 100 7.55 -1.82 -12.46
CA SER A 100 6.78 -3.05 -12.48
C SER A 100 7.64 -4.28 -12.21
N ALA A 101 7.11 -5.22 -11.43
CA ALA A 101 7.72 -6.52 -11.17
C ALA A 101 7.58 -7.48 -12.38
N ILE A 102 6.62 -7.23 -13.27
CA ILE A 102 6.47 -7.93 -14.56
C ILE A 102 6.95 -7.02 -15.68
N HIS A 103 7.57 -7.61 -16.72
CA HIS A 103 8.13 -6.83 -17.83
C HIS A 103 7.04 -6.29 -18.75
N ILE A 104 6.86 -4.97 -18.74
CA ILE A 104 5.96 -4.20 -19.62
C ILE A 104 6.66 -2.87 -19.97
N ASN A 105 7.81 -2.98 -20.64
CA ASN A 105 8.78 -1.89 -20.82
C ASN A 105 8.20 -0.63 -21.48
N GLU A 106 7.15 -0.77 -22.31
CA GLU A 106 6.47 0.34 -22.98
C GLU A 106 5.62 1.18 -22.02
N VAL A 107 5.32 0.66 -20.82
CA VAL A 107 4.36 1.25 -19.89
C VAL A 107 5.01 1.64 -18.56
N ALA A 108 5.93 0.82 -18.05
CA ALA A 108 6.57 1.00 -16.75
C ALA A 108 8.03 0.55 -16.79
N GLU A 109 8.87 1.18 -15.97
CA GLU A 109 10.25 0.72 -15.80
C GLU A 109 10.26 -0.68 -15.16
N PRO A 110 11.15 -1.59 -15.56
CA PRO A 110 11.36 -2.81 -14.79
C PRO A 110 11.90 -2.47 -13.40
N PHE A 111 11.39 -3.17 -12.38
CA PHE A 111 11.88 -2.99 -11.03
C PHE A 111 13.34 -3.39 -10.91
N ILE A 112 14.17 -2.44 -10.52
CA ILE A 112 15.58 -2.64 -10.15
C ILE A 112 15.83 -1.87 -8.86
N ARG A 113 16.17 -2.58 -7.76
CA ARG A 113 16.34 -2.00 -6.42
C ARG A 113 17.15 -0.71 -6.41
N ARG A 114 18.35 -0.72 -7.01
CA ARG A 114 19.23 0.47 -7.05
C ARG A 114 18.62 1.64 -7.80
N ARG A 115 17.81 1.38 -8.82
CA ARG A 115 17.10 2.43 -9.58
C ARG A 115 15.96 3.02 -8.73
N ALA A 116 15.20 2.18 -8.03
CA ALA A 116 14.15 2.63 -7.11
C ALA A 116 14.72 3.55 -6.02
N MET A 117 15.79 3.11 -5.35
CA MET A 117 16.47 3.91 -4.34
C MET A 117 16.97 5.25 -4.89
N ARG A 118 17.58 5.24 -6.08
CA ARG A 118 18.04 6.47 -6.72
C ARG A 118 16.91 7.43 -7.08
N HIS A 119 15.72 6.93 -7.41
CA HIS A 119 14.55 7.78 -7.61
C HIS A 119 14.08 8.42 -6.30
N LEU A 120 14.00 7.64 -5.22
CA LEU A 120 13.64 8.14 -3.89
C LEU A 120 14.60 9.21 -3.39
N GLU A 121 15.91 8.97 -3.47
CA GLU A 121 16.96 9.95 -3.13
C GLU A 121 16.86 11.27 -3.93
N LYS A 122 16.28 11.23 -5.13
CA LYS A 122 16.00 12.42 -5.95
C LYS A 122 14.67 13.09 -5.63
N GLY A 123 13.98 12.68 -4.57
CA GLY A 123 12.67 13.20 -4.17
C GLY A 123 11.53 12.81 -5.12
N ARG A 124 11.69 11.75 -5.91
CA ARG A 124 10.63 11.21 -6.76
C ARG A 124 9.78 10.21 -5.99
N VAL A 125 8.47 10.28 -6.14
CA VAL A 125 7.58 9.23 -5.65
C VAL A 125 7.71 8.00 -6.55
N VAL A 126 8.00 6.84 -5.97
CA VAL A 126 8.11 5.57 -6.71
C VAL A 126 6.86 4.74 -6.49
N ILE A 127 6.21 4.35 -7.56
CA ILE A 127 5.01 3.50 -7.52
C ILE A 127 5.40 2.10 -8.00
N PHE A 128 5.11 1.07 -7.21
CA PHE A 128 5.39 -0.31 -7.56
C PHE A 128 4.13 -1.03 -8.04
N GLY A 129 4.14 -1.47 -9.29
CA GLY A 129 3.11 -2.30 -9.92
C GLY A 129 3.56 -3.74 -10.13
N GLY A 130 2.63 -4.62 -10.50
CA GLY A 130 2.91 -6.03 -10.76
C GLY A 130 3.08 -6.90 -9.51
N GLY A 131 2.76 -6.39 -8.32
CA GLY A 131 2.88 -7.14 -7.08
C GLY A 131 4.31 -7.61 -6.81
N THR A 132 4.48 -8.89 -6.46
CA THR A 132 5.79 -9.55 -6.35
C THR A 132 6.35 -9.99 -7.70
N GLY A 133 5.54 -9.99 -8.77
CA GLY A 133 5.84 -10.63 -10.05
C GLY A 133 5.56 -12.13 -10.07
N ASN A 134 5.17 -12.72 -8.95
CA ASN A 134 4.88 -14.15 -8.81
C ASN A 134 3.42 -14.37 -8.41
N PRO A 135 2.73 -15.38 -9.00
CA PRO A 135 1.43 -15.82 -8.54
C PRO A 135 1.46 -16.28 -7.08
N TYR A 136 0.29 -16.43 -6.48
CA TYR A 136 0.04 -16.84 -5.09
C TYR A 136 0.39 -15.85 -4.00
N PHE A 137 0.99 -14.71 -4.31
CA PHE A 137 1.26 -13.63 -3.37
C PHE A 137 0.25 -12.50 -3.51
N THR A 138 -0.02 -11.83 -2.40
CA THR A 138 -0.87 -10.64 -2.38
C THR A 138 -0.05 -9.35 -2.53
N THR A 139 -0.73 -8.22 -2.66
CA THR A 139 -0.08 -6.91 -2.63
C THR A 139 0.40 -6.51 -1.23
N ASP A 140 -0.08 -7.15 -0.16
CA ASP A 140 0.46 -6.98 1.19
C ASP A 140 1.87 -7.57 1.28
N SER A 141 2.06 -8.81 0.79
CA SER A 141 3.40 -9.44 0.68
C SER A 141 4.33 -8.61 -0.23
N ALA A 142 3.81 -8.09 -1.35
CA ALA A 142 4.59 -7.21 -2.22
C ALA A 142 5.02 -5.91 -1.51
N ALA A 143 4.14 -5.30 -0.70
CA ALA A 143 4.46 -4.09 0.03
C ALA A 143 5.62 -4.31 1.02
N VAL A 144 5.57 -5.39 1.79
CA VAL A 144 6.66 -5.71 2.74
C VAL A 144 7.97 -5.99 2.00
N LEU A 145 7.93 -6.81 0.94
CA LEU A 145 9.12 -7.11 0.13
C LEU A 145 9.76 -5.82 -0.42
N ARG A 146 8.98 -4.95 -1.05
CA ARG A 146 9.48 -3.68 -1.58
C ARG A 146 9.99 -2.76 -0.48
N ALA A 147 9.32 -2.68 0.68
CA ALA A 147 9.76 -1.86 1.80
C ALA A 147 11.15 -2.28 2.31
N ILE A 148 11.39 -3.57 2.47
CA ILE A 148 12.69 -4.12 2.86
C ILE A 148 13.75 -3.80 1.79
N GLU A 149 13.45 -4.05 0.53
CA GLU A 149 14.39 -3.82 -0.60
C GLU A 149 14.83 -2.37 -0.74
N ILE A 150 13.94 -1.42 -0.45
CA ILE A 150 14.25 0.02 -0.52
C ILE A 150 14.70 0.59 0.82
N GLU A 151 14.84 -0.22 1.86
CA GLU A 151 15.20 0.23 3.21
C GLU A 151 14.24 1.30 3.76
N ALA A 152 12.94 1.02 3.69
CA ALA A 152 11.92 1.89 4.28
C ALA A 152 11.94 1.81 5.81
N ASP A 153 11.71 2.93 6.48
CA ASP A 153 11.64 3.01 7.94
C ASP A 153 10.36 2.38 8.49
N VAL A 154 9.30 2.38 7.67
CA VAL A 154 7.96 1.94 8.08
C VAL A 154 7.07 1.62 6.87
N ILE A 155 6.11 0.72 7.06
CA ILE A 155 4.99 0.54 6.15
C ILE A 155 3.78 1.27 6.71
N LEU A 156 3.25 2.23 5.96
CA LEU A 156 1.99 2.92 6.27
C LEU A 156 0.87 2.25 5.48
N LYS A 157 0.05 1.45 6.15
CA LYS A 157 -1.10 0.79 5.54
C LYS A 157 -2.33 1.69 5.62
N GLY A 158 -2.64 2.36 4.52
CA GLY A 158 -3.84 3.17 4.38
C GLY A 158 -5.08 2.29 4.18
N THR A 159 -6.03 2.40 5.09
CA THR A 159 -7.30 1.67 5.09
C THR A 159 -8.49 2.64 5.23
N ARG A 160 -9.70 2.11 5.35
CA ARG A 160 -10.91 2.88 5.66
C ARG A 160 -11.24 2.88 7.16
N VAL A 161 -10.51 2.10 7.96
CA VAL A 161 -10.60 2.08 9.42
C VAL A 161 -9.35 2.72 10.02
N ASP A 162 -9.48 3.32 11.19
CA ASP A 162 -8.43 4.11 11.82
C ASP A 162 -7.41 3.31 12.65
N GLY A 163 -7.41 1.98 12.51
CA GLY A 163 -6.46 1.12 13.21
C GLY A 163 -6.87 -0.34 13.26
N ILE A 164 -6.20 -1.10 14.11
CA ILE A 164 -6.50 -2.52 14.38
C ILE A 164 -7.36 -2.61 15.64
N TYR A 165 -8.40 -3.43 15.57
CA TYR A 165 -9.37 -3.63 16.64
C TYR A 165 -9.39 -5.08 17.10
N THR A 166 -9.92 -5.30 18.31
CA THR A 166 -10.14 -6.65 18.88
C THR A 166 -11.09 -7.52 18.06
N SER A 167 -12.01 -6.88 17.32
CA SER A 167 -12.96 -7.47 16.38
C SER A 167 -13.31 -6.43 15.30
N ASP A 168 -14.10 -6.80 14.30
CA ASP A 168 -14.52 -5.88 13.24
C ASP A 168 -15.40 -4.75 13.80
N PRO A 169 -14.95 -3.48 13.85
CA PRO A 169 -15.70 -2.38 14.45
C PRO A 169 -16.99 -2.02 13.68
N GLU A 170 -17.11 -2.45 12.43
CA GLU A 170 -18.35 -2.25 11.65
C GLU A 170 -19.44 -3.25 12.08
N LYS A 171 -19.08 -4.36 12.74
CA LYS A 171 -19.99 -5.42 13.18
C LYS A 171 -20.16 -5.50 14.69
N ASP A 172 -19.10 -5.18 15.44
CA ASP A 172 -19.07 -5.27 16.89
C ASP A 172 -18.81 -3.90 17.52
N LYS A 173 -19.84 -3.35 18.16
CA LYS A 173 -19.76 -2.04 18.83
C LYS A 173 -18.83 -2.04 20.06
N ASN A 174 -18.47 -3.21 20.59
CA ASN A 174 -17.55 -3.36 21.72
C ASN A 174 -16.11 -3.54 21.27
N ALA A 175 -15.85 -3.53 19.97
CA ALA A 175 -14.48 -3.59 19.44
C ALA A 175 -13.64 -2.43 19.98
N THR A 176 -12.52 -2.74 20.60
CA THR A 176 -11.56 -1.75 21.09
C THR A 176 -10.34 -1.67 20.18
N LYS A 177 -9.92 -0.44 19.91
CA LYS A 177 -8.73 -0.18 19.07
C LYS A 177 -7.47 -0.40 19.89
N PHE A 178 -6.45 -0.98 19.28
CA PHE A 178 -5.10 -1.02 19.81
C PHE A 178 -4.33 0.25 19.37
N ASP A 179 -3.62 0.88 20.28
CA ASP A 179 -2.65 1.91 19.94
C ASP A 179 -1.36 1.26 19.42
N THR A 180 -0.92 0.20 20.09
CA THR A 180 0.22 -0.62 19.69
C THR A 180 -0.12 -2.10 19.92
N ILE A 181 0.37 -2.97 19.06
CA ILE A 181 0.21 -4.43 19.19
C ILE A 181 1.44 -5.12 18.60
N SER A 182 1.88 -6.24 19.22
CA SER A 182 3.01 -7.00 18.68
C SER A 182 2.60 -7.86 17.48
N PHE A 183 3.54 -8.16 16.58
CA PHE A 183 3.32 -9.11 15.48
C PHE A 183 2.80 -10.46 16.01
N ALA A 184 3.37 -10.94 17.12
CA ALA A 184 2.96 -12.20 17.74
C ALA A 184 1.50 -12.16 18.18
N ASP A 185 1.06 -11.08 18.83
CA ASP A 185 -0.34 -10.92 19.26
C ASP A 185 -1.33 -10.83 18.11
N VAL A 186 -0.96 -10.16 17.00
CA VAL A 186 -1.80 -10.11 15.80
C VAL A 186 -2.05 -11.52 15.27
N LEU A 187 -0.99 -12.34 15.18
CA LEU A 187 -1.09 -13.73 14.69
C LEU A 187 -1.87 -14.62 15.68
N LEU A 188 -1.57 -14.55 16.98
CA LEU A 188 -2.26 -15.34 18.01
C LEU A 188 -3.75 -15.02 18.10
N LYS A 189 -4.12 -13.75 17.96
CA LYS A 189 -5.52 -13.30 17.98
C LYS A 189 -6.24 -13.50 16.64
N GLY A 190 -5.52 -13.91 15.58
CA GLY A 190 -6.07 -14.11 14.25
C GLY A 190 -6.63 -12.83 13.62
N LEU A 191 -6.05 -11.66 13.93
CA LEU A 191 -6.50 -10.38 13.42
C LEU A 191 -6.15 -10.24 11.94
N LYS A 192 -7.14 -9.92 11.11
CA LYS A 192 -7.01 -9.85 9.63
C LYS A 192 -6.55 -8.47 9.18
N VAL A 193 -5.29 -8.15 9.43
CA VAL A 193 -4.71 -6.85 9.02
C VAL A 193 -4.00 -6.95 7.68
N MET A 194 -3.16 -7.97 7.53
CA MET A 194 -2.45 -8.35 6.30
C MET A 194 -2.44 -9.87 6.20
N ASP A 195 -1.96 -10.43 5.09
CA ASP A 195 -1.75 -11.88 5.03
C ASP A 195 -0.56 -12.31 5.91
N THR A 196 -0.57 -13.59 6.30
CA THR A 196 0.43 -14.16 7.22
C THR A 196 1.85 -14.04 6.65
N THR A 197 2.02 -14.22 5.34
CA THR A 197 3.34 -14.09 4.67
C THR A 197 3.90 -12.68 4.85
N ALA A 198 3.06 -11.66 4.65
CA ALA A 198 3.45 -10.26 4.85
C ALA A 198 3.86 -10.00 6.31
N PHE A 199 3.05 -10.46 7.27
CA PHE A 199 3.38 -10.30 8.70
C PHE A 199 4.68 -10.97 9.09
N THR A 200 4.88 -12.23 8.72
CA THR A 200 6.09 -12.97 9.06
C THR A 200 7.32 -12.30 8.47
N LEU A 201 7.26 -11.91 7.19
CA LEU A 201 8.37 -11.22 6.53
C LEU A 201 8.69 -9.86 7.20
N SER A 202 7.67 -9.11 7.61
CA SER A 202 7.85 -7.83 8.31
C SER A 202 8.46 -8.03 9.69
N GLN A 203 8.00 -9.03 10.45
CA GLN A 203 8.52 -9.38 11.76
C GLN A 203 9.99 -9.81 11.69
N GLU A 204 10.36 -10.69 10.76
CA GLU A 204 11.73 -11.18 10.57
C GLU A 204 12.72 -10.06 10.23
N ASN A 205 12.25 -8.97 9.62
CA ASN A 205 13.07 -7.81 9.25
C ASN A 205 12.86 -6.61 10.18
N GLU A 206 12.17 -6.80 11.31
CA GLU A 206 11.90 -5.76 12.32
C GLU A 206 11.28 -4.48 11.73
N LEU A 207 10.54 -4.62 10.62
CA LEU A 207 9.94 -3.50 9.91
C LEU A 207 8.55 -3.19 10.47
N PRO A 208 8.34 -2.03 11.12
CA PRO A 208 7.06 -1.70 11.71
C PRO A 208 5.99 -1.41 10.64
N ILE A 209 4.72 -1.72 10.99
CA ILE A 209 3.56 -1.43 10.17
C ILE A 209 2.64 -0.51 10.96
N VAL A 210 2.20 0.59 10.35
CA VAL A 210 1.16 1.46 10.92
C VAL A 210 -0.11 1.37 10.10
N VAL A 211 -1.20 0.96 10.74
CA VAL A 211 -2.53 0.90 10.11
C VAL A 211 -3.31 2.14 10.46
N PHE A 212 -3.81 2.87 9.47
CA PHE A 212 -4.49 4.14 9.67
C PHE A 212 -5.58 4.41 8.63
N ASP A 213 -6.48 5.34 8.94
CA ASP A 213 -7.52 5.80 7.99
C ASP A 213 -6.94 6.82 7.00
N MET A 214 -6.72 6.38 5.76
CA MET A 214 -6.24 7.22 4.66
C MET A 214 -7.32 8.16 4.10
N ASN A 215 -8.59 7.90 4.35
CA ASN A 215 -9.68 8.75 3.84
C ASN A 215 -9.84 10.05 4.65
N LYS A 216 -9.26 10.11 5.85
CA LYS A 216 -9.29 11.30 6.68
C LYS A 216 -8.14 12.22 6.30
N LYS A 217 -8.49 13.39 5.73
CA LYS A 217 -7.51 14.40 5.27
C LYS A 217 -6.52 14.77 6.38
N GLY A 218 -5.25 14.83 6.01
CA GLY A 218 -4.15 15.18 6.91
C GLY A 218 -3.59 14.03 7.74
N ASN A 219 -4.23 12.86 7.76
CA ASN A 219 -3.73 11.74 8.55
C ASN A 219 -2.35 11.26 8.10
N LEU A 220 -2.09 11.23 6.79
CA LEU A 220 -0.77 10.83 6.29
C LEU A 220 0.32 11.78 6.78
N MET A 221 0.06 13.09 6.74
CA MET A 221 0.98 14.11 7.26
C MET A 221 1.22 13.94 8.76
N LYS A 222 0.16 13.80 9.55
CA LYS A 222 0.24 13.63 11.01
C LYS A 222 1.10 12.43 11.39
N LEU A 223 0.96 11.29 10.70
CA LEU A 223 1.80 10.11 10.93
C LEU A 223 3.27 10.40 10.69
N VAL A 224 3.62 11.05 9.57
CA VAL A 224 5.02 11.38 9.28
C VAL A 224 5.59 12.47 10.19
N GLU A 225 4.74 13.29 10.80
CA GLU A 225 5.12 14.25 11.84
C GLU A 225 5.28 13.60 13.22
N GLY A 226 4.84 12.34 13.39
CA GLY A 226 5.00 11.57 14.62
C GLY A 226 3.79 11.59 15.53
N GLU A 227 2.61 12.04 15.04
CA GLU A 227 1.39 11.92 15.83
C GLU A 227 0.96 10.45 15.92
N ASN A 228 0.55 10.04 17.11
CA ASN A 228 0.06 8.68 17.35
C ASN A 228 -1.40 8.54 16.89
N ILE A 229 -1.59 8.42 15.58
CA ILE A 229 -2.88 8.13 14.97
C ILE A 229 -2.81 6.76 14.27
N GLY A 230 -3.77 5.91 14.52
CA GLY A 230 -3.74 4.56 13.95
C GLY A 230 -3.32 3.50 14.98
N THR A 231 -2.85 2.36 14.50
CA THR A 231 -2.26 1.29 15.32
C THR A 231 -0.88 0.95 14.80
N VAL A 232 0.11 0.93 15.69
CA VAL A 232 1.48 0.51 15.39
C VAL A 232 1.61 -0.99 15.64
N VAL A 233 2.09 -1.74 14.65
CA VAL A 233 2.49 -3.15 14.79
C VAL A 233 4.02 -3.21 14.78
N ASN A 234 4.60 -3.73 15.84
CA ASN A 234 6.05 -3.89 15.99
C ASN A 234 6.40 -5.18 16.75
N LEU A 235 7.66 -5.36 17.13
CA LEU A 235 8.14 -6.48 17.96
C LEU A 235 7.58 -6.43 19.38
#